data_7685152b50c3e1ffde1886530da3ae1e
#
_entry.id   7685152b50c3e1ffde1886530da3ae1e
#
_cell.length_a   1.000
_cell.length_b   1.000
_cell.length_c   1.000
_cell.angle_alpha   90.00
_cell.angle_beta   90.00
_cell.angle_gamma   90.00
#
_symmetry.space_group_name_H-M   'P 1'
#
loop_
_entity.id
_entity.type
_entity.pdbx_description
1 polymer ?
#
loop_
_entity_poly.entity_id
_entity_poly.type
_entity_poly.pdbx_seq_one_letter_code
_entity_poly.pdbx_strand_id
1 'polypeptide(L)'
;MLSPGANYNQLILAHSALTMLLHPQFDPVAFSIGPLAVRWYGLMYLVAFVQFILLGRYRIKTRPGLLTVEQLDDLLFYGMLGVILGGRLGQVLFYEPAYYLSNPLEILAVWKGGMSFHGGFLGVLVAMGLWTRKHGRHWFDVMDFIAPLVPLGLAAGRIGNFINGELWGRAADPGLPWAMIFPQSGDMQPRHPSQLYHVGLEGLALFAILWFYSRRARPRAAVSGVFLIGYGAFRFITEFFREPDAGIFGQSYTISMGQWLSLPMILIGVAMVVLAYRKKLL
;
A
#
# COMPACT_ATOMS: atom_id res chain seq x y z
N MET A 1 36.43 19.74 -17.02
CA MET A 1 37.85 19.97 -16.59
C MET A 1 37.81 20.08 -15.06
N LEU A 2 38.42 19.12 -14.37
CA LEU A 2 38.53 19.15 -12.91
C LEU A 2 39.67 20.09 -12.52
N SER A 3 39.50 20.91 -11.51
CA SER A 3 40.53 21.83 -11.02
C SER A 3 41.75 21.05 -10.46
N PRO A 4 43.00 21.51 -10.67
CA PRO A 4 44.17 20.85 -10.12
C PRO A 4 44.26 21.11 -8.59
N GLY A 5 43.61 20.27 -7.80
CA GLY A 5 43.55 20.38 -6.34
C GLY A 5 42.38 19.65 -5.71
N ALA A 6 41.65 18.87 -6.49
CA ALA A 6 40.54 18.07 -5.97
C ALA A 6 41.08 17.01 -4.99
N ASN A 7 40.66 17.07 -3.73
CA ASN A 7 40.96 16.09 -2.71
C ASN A 7 40.42 14.71 -3.12
N TYR A 8 41.09 13.62 -2.68
CA TYR A 8 40.67 12.24 -2.95
C TYR A 8 39.17 11.99 -2.68
N ASN A 9 38.63 12.61 -1.60
CA ASN A 9 37.20 12.59 -1.28
C ASN A 9 36.32 13.31 -2.34
N GLN A 10 36.82 14.39 -2.96
CA GLN A 10 36.10 15.07 -4.04
C GLN A 10 36.11 14.26 -5.34
N LEU A 11 37.18 13.49 -5.57
CA LEU A 11 37.26 12.56 -6.72
C LEU A 11 36.34 11.36 -6.54
N ILE A 12 36.24 10.81 -5.32
CA ILE A 12 35.30 9.74 -4.98
C ILE A 12 33.86 10.25 -5.12
N LEU A 13 33.53 11.43 -4.60
CA LEU A 13 32.20 12.04 -4.73
C LEU A 13 31.83 12.34 -6.19
N ALA A 14 32.79 12.83 -6.96
CA ALA A 14 32.57 13.07 -8.40
C ALA A 14 32.42 11.75 -9.19
N HIS A 15 33.15 10.71 -8.84
CA HIS A 15 33.05 9.40 -9.48
C HIS A 15 31.75 8.69 -9.08
N SER A 16 31.35 8.76 -7.80
CA SER A 16 30.09 8.22 -7.34
C SER A 16 28.90 8.97 -7.91
N ALA A 17 28.98 10.29 -8.07
CA ALA A 17 27.94 11.08 -8.72
C ALA A 17 27.72 10.70 -10.20
N LEU A 18 28.76 10.23 -10.90
CA LEU A 18 28.67 9.79 -12.30
C LEU A 18 28.07 8.38 -12.45
N THR A 19 27.95 7.61 -11.37
CA THR A 19 27.43 6.23 -11.37
C THR A 19 26.09 6.07 -10.63
N MET A 20 25.60 7.13 -9.99
CA MET A 20 24.35 7.09 -9.25
C MET A 20 23.13 6.99 -10.16
N LEU A 21 22.19 6.16 -9.77
CA LEU A 21 20.91 6.05 -10.46
C LEU A 21 20.11 7.33 -10.25
N LEU A 22 19.68 7.95 -11.34
CA LEU A 22 18.73 9.05 -11.33
C LEU A 22 17.33 8.51 -11.55
N HIS A 23 16.36 8.93 -10.72
CA HIS A 23 14.96 8.58 -10.95
C HIS A 23 14.53 9.06 -12.35
N PRO A 24 13.89 8.22 -13.18
CA PRO A 24 13.60 8.50 -14.58
C PRO A 24 12.68 9.70 -14.83
N GLN A 25 12.11 10.31 -13.80
CA GLN A 25 11.23 11.48 -13.91
C GLN A 25 10.10 11.27 -14.92
N PHE A 26 9.35 10.17 -14.75
CA PHE A 26 8.19 9.89 -15.59
C PHE A 26 7.20 11.04 -15.56
N ASP A 27 6.58 11.35 -16.69
CA ASP A 27 5.39 12.19 -16.70
C ASP A 27 4.29 11.50 -15.87
N PRO A 28 3.73 12.14 -14.84
CA PRO A 28 2.61 11.57 -14.08
C PRO A 28 1.38 11.25 -14.93
N VAL A 29 1.24 11.90 -16.09
CA VAL A 29 0.20 11.63 -17.08
C VAL A 29 0.68 10.54 -18.03
N ALA A 30 0.02 9.37 -18.02
CA ALA A 30 0.33 8.26 -18.92
C ALA A 30 -0.06 8.58 -20.37
N PHE A 31 -1.26 9.14 -20.55
CA PHE A 31 -1.77 9.63 -21.83
C PHE A 31 -2.99 10.54 -21.61
N SER A 32 -3.37 11.30 -22.65
CA SER A 32 -4.54 12.17 -22.62
C SER A 32 -5.50 11.83 -23.74
N ILE A 33 -6.80 11.86 -23.43
CA ILE A 33 -7.89 11.70 -24.41
C ILE A 33 -8.70 13.01 -24.39
N GLY A 34 -8.40 13.91 -25.31
CA GLY A 34 -8.95 15.26 -25.27
C GLY A 34 -8.57 15.99 -23.96
N PRO A 35 -9.52 16.55 -23.21
CA PRO A 35 -9.24 17.23 -21.96
C PRO A 35 -8.99 16.27 -20.76
N LEU A 36 -9.20 14.98 -20.93
CA LEU A 36 -9.05 13.98 -19.86
C LEU A 36 -7.63 13.45 -19.81
N ALA A 37 -6.88 13.79 -18.75
CA ALA A 37 -5.55 13.26 -18.49
C ALA A 37 -5.66 11.96 -17.65
N VAL A 38 -5.22 10.84 -18.21
CA VAL A 38 -5.12 9.55 -17.52
C VAL A 38 -3.76 9.46 -16.83
N ARG A 39 -3.75 9.38 -15.52
CA ARG A 39 -2.54 9.35 -14.70
C ARG A 39 -2.11 7.93 -14.37
N TRP A 40 -0.80 7.68 -14.33
CA TRP A 40 -0.22 6.37 -13.96
C TRP A 40 -0.77 5.85 -12.64
N TYR A 41 -0.93 6.73 -11.64
CA TYR A 41 -1.46 6.33 -10.33
C TYR A 41 -2.87 5.74 -10.43
N GLY A 42 -3.74 6.35 -11.27
CA GLY A 42 -5.07 5.80 -11.57
C GLY A 42 -5.00 4.45 -12.28
N LEU A 43 -4.06 4.29 -13.23
CA LEU A 43 -3.84 3.00 -13.90
C LEU A 43 -3.38 1.91 -12.93
N MET A 44 -2.58 2.24 -11.93
CA MET A 44 -2.17 1.27 -10.91
C MET A 44 -3.34 0.80 -10.03
N TYR A 45 -4.33 1.65 -9.77
CA TYR A 45 -5.59 1.19 -9.15
C TYR A 45 -6.35 0.22 -10.08
N LEU A 46 -6.41 0.52 -11.38
CA LEU A 46 -7.03 -0.39 -12.34
C LEU A 46 -6.31 -1.74 -12.37
N VAL A 47 -4.98 -1.75 -12.39
CA VAL A 47 -4.17 -2.97 -12.28
C VAL A 47 -4.49 -3.74 -11.00
N ALA A 48 -4.62 -3.04 -9.86
CA ALA A 48 -4.98 -3.64 -8.58
C ALA A 48 -6.38 -4.30 -8.63
N PHE A 49 -7.37 -3.69 -9.28
CA PHE A 49 -8.70 -4.28 -9.42
C PHE A 49 -8.72 -5.45 -10.40
N VAL A 50 -8.06 -5.33 -11.54
CA VAL A 50 -7.96 -6.40 -12.52
C VAL A 50 -7.29 -7.65 -11.92
N GLN A 51 -6.16 -7.48 -11.24
CA GLN A 51 -5.48 -8.60 -10.58
C GLN A 51 -6.34 -9.22 -9.47
N PHE A 52 -7.09 -8.42 -8.72
CA PHE A 52 -8.03 -8.90 -7.70
C PHE A 52 -9.08 -9.82 -8.31
N ILE A 53 -9.71 -9.40 -9.42
CA ILE A 53 -10.69 -10.21 -10.14
C ILE A 53 -10.06 -11.49 -10.70
N LEU A 54 -8.93 -11.39 -11.39
CA LEU A 54 -8.29 -12.55 -12.03
C LEU A 54 -7.87 -13.60 -11.01
N LEU A 55 -7.21 -13.18 -9.93
CA LEU A 55 -6.79 -14.08 -8.86
C LEU A 55 -7.98 -14.60 -8.05
N GLY A 56 -8.99 -13.78 -7.82
CA GLY A 56 -10.22 -14.18 -7.15
C GLY A 56 -10.97 -15.25 -7.93
N ARG A 57 -11.16 -15.06 -9.23
CA ARG A 57 -11.78 -16.07 -10.12
C ARG A 57 -10.96 -17.35 -10.18
N TYR A 58 -9.63 -17.25 -10.22
CA TYR A 58 -8.76 -18.43 -10.14
C TYR A 58 -8.96 -19.19 -8.82
N ARG A 59 -9.06 -18.46 -7.68
CA ARG A 59 -9.32 -19.09 -6.37
C ARG A 59 -10.67 -19.76 -6.31
N ILE A 60 -11.72 -19.16 -6.86
CA ILE A 60 -13.06 -19.77 -6.94
C ILE A 60 -13.02 -21.05 -7.76
N LYS A 61 -12.35 -21.03 -8.93
CA LYS A 61 -12.21 -22.23 -9.78
C LYS A 61 -11.45 -23.36 -9.08
N THR A 62 -10.41 -23.05 -8.34
CA THR A 62 -9.56 -24.07 -7.67
C THR A 62 -10.09 -24.48 -6.31
N ARG A 63 -11.04 -23.75 -5.74
CA ARG A 63 -11.68 -23.99 -4.44
C ARG A 63 -13.17 -23.64 -4.50
N PRO A 64 -13.97 -24.50 -5.10
CA PRO A 64 -15.41 -24.29 -5.18
C PRO A 64 -16.03 -24.25 -3.77
N GLY A 65 -17.07 -23.44 -3.61
CA GLY A 65 -17.83 -23.32 -2.37
C GLY A 65 -17.43 -22.14 -1.46
N LEU A 66 -16.29 -21.46 -1.73
CA LEU A 66 -15.94 -20.25 -0.97
C LEU A 66 -16.82 -19.06 -1.37
N LEU A 67 -16.81 -18.68 -2.65
CA LEU A 67 -17.63 -17.62 -3.23
C LEU A 67 -18.06 -18.01 -4.64
N THR A 68 -19.08 -17.35 -5.18
CA THR A 68 -19.40 -17.37 -6.61
C THR A 68 -18.69 -16.20 -7.32
N VAL A 69 -18.67 -16.24 -8.66
CA VAL A 69 -18.09 -15.14 -9.47
C VAL A 69 -18.88 -13.85 -9.25
N GLU A 70 -20.20 -13.93 -9.21
CA GLU A 70 -21.10 -12.80 -8.96
C GLU A 70 -20.86 -12.20 -7.55
N GLN A 71 -20.63 -13.06 -6.56
CA GLN A 71 -20.28 -12.64 -5.22
C GLN A 71 -18.91 -11.94 -5.16
N LEU A 72 -17.95 -12.36 -5.97
CA LEU A 72 -16.64 -11.70 -6.08
C LEU A 72 -16.77 -10.30 -6.70
N ASP A 73 -17.55 -10.19 -7.78
CA ASP A 73 -17.75 -8.93 -8.49
C ASP A 73 -18.50 -7.92 -7.56
N ASP A 74 -19.53 -8.38 -6.85
CA ASP A 74 -20.25 -7.58 -5.84
C ASP A 74 -19.32 -7.18 -4.66
N LEU A 75 -18.44 -8.09 -4.21
CA LEU A 75 -17.46 -7.82 -3.17
C LEU A 75 -16.48 -6.71 -3.57
N LEU A 76 -15.98 -6.75 -4.82
CA LEU A 76 -15.12 -5.71 -5.35
C LEU A 76 -15.84 -4.36 -5.41
N PHE A 77 -17.09 -4.35 -5.86
CA PHE A 77 -17.93 -3.13 -5.91
C PHE A 77 -18.09 -2.51 -4.51
N TYR A 78 -18.41 -3.33 -3.50
CA TYR A 78 -18.47 -2.86 -2.11
C TYR A 78 -17.12 -2.33 -1.63
N GLY A 79 -16.02 -3.00 -1.98
CA GLY A 79 -14.68 -2.56 -1.66
C GLY A 79 -14.33 -1.19 -2.26
N MET A 80 -14.63 -0.99 -3.55
CA MET A 80 -14.43 0.30 -4.23
C MET A 80 -15.25 1.43 -3.58
N LEU A 81 -16.52 1.18 -3.31
CA LEU A 81 -17.36 2.15 -2.59
C LEU A 81 -16.80 2.44 -1.20
N GLY A 82 -16.35 1.42 -0.47
CA GLY A 82 -15.72 1.56 0.83
C GLY A 82 -14.48 2.47 0.79
N VAL A 83 -13.60 2.26 -0.19
CA VAL A 83 -12.41 3.13 -0.38
C VAL A 83 -12.82 4.58 -0.65
N ILE A 84 -13.73 4.80 -1.59
CA ILE A 84 -14.11 6.15 -2.04
C ILE A 84 -14.86 6.89 -0.93
N LEU A 85 -15.92 6.30 -0.41
CA LEU A 85 -16.76 6.93 0.61
C LEU A 85 -15.99 7.10 1.94
N GLY A 86 -15.31 6.05 2.36
CA GLY A 86 -14.52 6.09 3.60
C GLY A 86 -13.35 7.06 3.49
N GLY A 87 -12.61 7.05 2.38
CA GLY A 87 -11.51 7.98 2.15
C GLY A 87 -11.95 9.43 2.16
N ARG A 88 -13.08 9.72 1.52
CA ARG A 88 -13.65 11.09 1.52
C ARG A 88 -14.19 11.50 2.88
N LEU A 89 -14.96 10.64 3.54
CA LEU A 89 -15.45 10.91 4.89
C LEU A 89 -14.31 11.09 5.89
N GLY A 90 -13.27 10.28 5.79
CA GLY A 90 -12.09 10.43 6.64
C GLY A 90 -11.39 11.78 6.44
N GLN A 91 -11.29 12.27 5.21
CA GLN A 91 -10.74 13.60 4.92
C GLN A 91 -11.62 14.70 5.54
N VAL A 92 -12.92 14.62 5.29
CA VAL A 92 -13.90 15.59 5.78
C VAL A 92 -13.91 15.68 7.30
N LEU A 93 -13.91 14.55 7.98
CA LEU A 93 -14.13 14.50 9.43
C LEU A 93 -12.85 14.76 10.25
N PHE A 94 -11.68 14.34 9.72
CA PHE A 94 -10.44 14.31 10.53
C PHE A 94 -9.38 15.30 10.06
N TYR A 95 -9.36 15.68 8.78
CA TYR A 95 -8.31 16.54 8.25
C TYR A 95 -8.76 18.00 8.05
N GLU A 96 -9.95 18.23 7.49
CA GLU A 96 -10.42 19.56 7.13
C GLU A 96 -11.90 19.82 7.51
N PRO A 97 -12.34 19.50 8.75
CA PRO A 97 -13.76 19.60 9.11
C PRO A 97 -14.32 21.03 8.97
N ALA A 98 -13.56 22.04 9.36
CA ALA A 98 -14.01 23.42 9.26
C ALA A 98 -14.25 23.89 7.82
N TYR A 99 -13.36 23.46 6.90
CA TYR A 99 -13.52 23.76 5.48
C TYR A 99 -14.80 23.16 4.90
N TYR A 100 -15.05 21.87 5.15
CA TYR A 100 -16.21 21.16 4.61
C TYR A 100 -17.53 21.56 5.27
N LEU A 101 -17.51 21.99 6.52
CA LEU A 101 -18.69 22.61 7.16
C LEU A 101 -19.08 23.93 6.47
N SER A 102 -18.10 24.71 6.04
CA SER A 102 -18.34 25.97 5.30
C SER A 102 -18.68 25.73 3.82
N ASN A 103 -18.30 24.59 3.26
CA ASN A 103 -18.45 24.25 1.85
C ASN A 103 -19.03 22.82 1.66
N PRO A 104 -20.28 22.53 2.09
CA PRO A 104 -20.79 21.16 2.16
C PRO A 104 -20.90 20.46 0.80
N LEU A 105 -21.10 21.19 -0.30
CA LEU A 105 -21.12 20.61 -1.65
C LEU A 105 -19.75 20.06 -2.08
N GLU A 106 -18.67 20.59 -1.54
CA GLU A 106 -17.32 20.10 -1.81
C GLU A 106 -17.09 18.67 -1.28
N ILE A 107 -17.89 18.21 -0.33
CA ILE A 107 -17.84 16.82 0.18
C ILE A 107 -18.00 15.82 -0.97
N LEU A 108 -18.83 16.13 -1.96
CA LEU A 108 -19.10 15.26 -3.10
C LEU A 108 -18.02 15.34 -4.20
N ALA A 109 -17.18 16.37 -4.17
CA ALA A 109 -16.19 16.65 -5.21
C ALA A 109 -14.92 15.78 -5.06
N VAL A 110 -15.05 14.44 -5.13
CA VAL A 110 -13.94 13.49 -4.97
C VAL A 110 -12.84 13.66 -6.02
N TRP A 111 -13.17 14.23 -7.19
CA TRP A 111 -12.23 14.51 -8.28
C TRP A 111 -11.25 15.66 -7.99
N LYS A 112 -11.52 16.48 -6.97
CA LYS A 112 -10.62 17.54 -6.51
C LYS A 112 -9.49 17.02 -5.62
N GLY A 113 -9.48 15.72 -5.30
CA GLY A 113 -8.54 15.12 -4.35
C GLY A 113 -9.05 15.19 -2.91
N GLY A 114 -8.13 15.08 -1.94
CA GLY A 114 -8.49 15.06 -0.50
C GLY A 114 -9.13 13.72 -0.10
N MET A 115 -8.29 12.69 0.03
CA MET A 115 -8.69 11.33 0.42
C MET A 115 -7.83 10.83 1.58
N SER A 116 -8.46 10.43 2.66
CA SER A 116 -7.78 9.82 3.81
C SER A 116 -7.52 8.34 3.60
N PHE A 117 -6.26 7.91 3.72
CA PHE A 117 -5.93 6.48 3.68
C PHE A 117 -6.63 5.69 4.80
N HIS A 118 -6.58 6.20 6.03
CA HIS A 118 -7.23 5.53 7.17
C HIS A 118 -8.74 5.47 7.01
N GLY A 119 -9.34 6.56 6.49
CA GLY A 119 -10.76 6.59 6.17
C GLY A 119 -11.12 5.55 5.11
N GLY A 120 -10.35 5.44 4.03
CA GLY A 120 -10.53 4.42 2.99
C GLY A 120 -10.42 2.99 3.54
N PHE A 121 -9.41 2.73 4.37
CA PHE A 121 -9.23 1.43 5.01
C PHE A 121 -10.43 1.05 5.90
N LEU A 122 -10.86 1.95 6.79
CA LEU A 122 -12.03 1.72 7.63
C LEU A 122 -13.31 1.56 6.79
N GLY A 123 -13.44 2.34 5.72
CA GLY A 123 -14.56 2.23 4.78
C GLY A 123 -14.63 0.85 4.12
N VAL A 124 -13.47 0.28 3.72
CA VAL A 124 -13.42 -1.10 3.21
C VAL A 124 -13.84 -2.10 4.27
N LEU A 125 -13.36 -1.98 5.50
CA LEU A 125 -13.77 -2.91 6.57
C LEU A 125 -15.27 -2.85 6.82
N VAL A 126 -15.85 -1.66 6.86
CA VAL A 126 -17.31 -1.49 6.99
C VAL A 126 -18.04 -2.09 5.79
N ALA A 127 -17.60 -1.81 4.57
CA ALA A 127 -18.19 -2.35 3.35
C ALA A 127 -18.16 -3.88 3.32
N MET A 128 -17.04 -4.49 3.72
CA MET A 128 -16.92 -5.96 3.85
C MET A 128 -17.87 -6.51 4.92
N GLY A 129 -18.02 -5.80 6.05
CA GLY A 129 -19.00 -6.16 7.11
C GLY A 129 -20.44 -6.14 6.62
N LEU A 130 -20.81 -5.10 5.87
CA LEU A 130 -22.14 -5.00 5.25
C LEU A 130 -22.37 -6.10 4.22
N TRP A 131 -21.34 -6.35 3.39
CA TRP A 131 -21.40 -7.41 2.39
C TRP A 131 -21.57 -8.80 3.01
N THR A 132 -20.77 -9.13 4.03
CA THR A 132 -20.86 -10.43 4.73
C THR A 132 -22.23 -10.64 5.36
N ARG A 133 -22.77 -9.57 5.96
CA ARG A 133 -24.11 -9.59 6.56
C ARG A 133 -25.21 -9.81 5.52
N LYS A 134 -25.14 -9.11 4.37
CA LYS A 134 -26.07 -9.24 3.24
C LYS A 134 -26.11 -10.67 2.70
N HIS A 135 -24.94 -11.32 2.59
CA HIS A 135 -24.81 -12.66 1.98
C HIS A 135 -24.84 -13.81 3.00
N GLY A 136 -25.07 -13.53 4.27
CA GLY A 136 -25.08 -14.55 5.33
C GLY A 136 -23.74 -15.29 5.46
N ARG A 137 -22.63 -14.63 5.15
CA ARG A 137 -21.27 -15.21 5.23
C ARG A 137 -20.60 -14.82 6.53
N HIS A 138 -19.73 -15.69 7.02
CA HIS A 138 -18.94 -15.33 8.19
C HIS A 138 -17.81 -14.37 7.78
N TRP A 139 -17.55 -13.36 8.60
CA TRP A 139 -16.55 -12.33 8.36
C TRP A 139 -15.17 -12.88 7.95
N PHE A 140 -14.64 -13.79 8.75
CA PHE A 140 -13.30 -14.34 8.50
C PHE A 140 -13.23 -15.28 7.30
N ASP A 141 -14.32 -15.89 6.85
CA ASP A 141 -14.32 -16.67 5.61
C ASP A 141 -14.04 -15.75 4.41
N VAL A 142 -14.61 -14.55 4.43
CA VAL A 142 -14.42 -13.53 3.40
C VAL A 142 -13.03 -12.89 3.51
N MET A 143 -12.59 -12.55 4.73
CA MET A 143 -11.26 -11.96 4.93
C MET A 143 -10.14 -12.95 4.55
N ASP A 144 -10.23 -14.21 4.89
CA ASP A 144 -9.29 -15.25 4.50
C ASP A 144 -9.27 -15.53 2.99
N PHE A 145 -10.40 -15.27 2.31
CA PHE A 145 -10.45 -15.30 0.86
C PHE A 145 -9.74 -14.09 0.24
N ILE A 146 -9.96 -12.89 0.77
CA ILE A 146 -9.42 -11.63 0.26
C ILE A 146 -7.91 -11.49 0.55
N ALA A 147 -7.46 -11.89 1.73
CA ALA A 147 -6.11 -11.61 2.22
C ALA A 147 -4.99 -11.91 1.21
N PRO A 148 -4.99 -13.04 0.46
CA PRO A 148 -3.96 -13.30 -0.55
C PRO A 148 -4.10 -12.45 -1.84
N LEU A 149 -5.20 -11.73 -2.02
CA LEU A 149 -5.44 -10.90 -3.21
C LEU A 149 -4.96 -9.46 -3.04
N VAL A 150 -4.78 -9.03 -1.78
CA VAL A 150 -4.45 -7.63 -1.42
C VAL A 150 -3.01 -7.24 -1.76
N PRO A 151 -1.97 -8.06 -1.50
CA PRO A 151 -0.58 -7.63 -1.58
C PRO A 151 -0.15 -7.09 -2.95
N LEU A 152 -0.58 -7.72 -4.05
CA LEU A 152 -0.25 -7.23 -5.38
C LEU A 152 -0.93 -5.90 -5.71
N GLY A 153 -2.09 -5.63 -5.13
CA GLY A 153 -2.72 -4.31 -5.20
C GLY A 153 -1.90 -3.24 -4.47
N LEU A 154 -1.36 -3.58 -3.29
CA LEU A 154 -0.44 -2.70 -2.57
C LEU A 154 0.83 -2.44 -3.38
N ALA A 155 1.40 -3.49 -4.00
CA ALA A 155 2.55 -3.36 -4.89
C ALA A 155 2.26 -2.41 -6.05
N ALA A 156 1.11 -2.54 -6.71
CA ALA A 156 0.71 -1.65 -7.80
C ALA A 156 0.65 -0.19 -7.35
N GLY A 157 0.06 0.10 -6.18
CA GLY A 157 0.05 1.44 -5.59
C GLY A 157 1.47 1.99 -5.34
N ARG A 158 2.39 1.15 -4.83
CA ARG A 158 3.80 1.54 -4.61
C ARG A 158 4.57 1.78 -5.91
N ILE A 159 4.27 1.03 -6.97
CA ILE A 159 4.79 1.32 -8.32
C ILE A 159 4.28 2.68 -8.79
N GLY A 160 3.01 3.00 -8.54
CA GLY A 160 2.46 4.32 -8.82
C GLY A 160 3.20 5.46 -8.09
N ASN A 161 3.49 5.27 -6.78
CA ASN A 161 4.29 6.23 -6.03
C ASN A 161 5.72 6.37 -6.60
N PHE A 162 6.35 5.26 -7.03
CA PHE A 162 7.66 5.30 -7.65
C PHE A 162 7.62 6.07 -8.98
N ILE A 163 6.64 5.81 -9.84
CA ILE A 163 6.47 6.54 -11.12
C ILE A 163 6.28 8.04 -10.87
N ASN A 164 5.50 8.41 -9.86
CA ASN A 164 5.31 9.82 -9.49
C ASN A 164 6.53 10.45 -8.81
N GLY A 165 7.55 9.68 -8.44
CA GLY A 165 8.70 10.16 -7.69
C GLY A 165 8.35 10.67 -6.30
N GLU A 166 7.37 10.06 -5.63
CA GLU A 166 6.89 10.44 -4.30
C GLU A 166 7.13 9.32 -3.27
N LEU A 167 7.12 9.67 -1.98
CA LEU A 167 7.35 8.75 -0.86
C LEU A 167 8.69 8.02 -0.95
N TRP A 168 9.74 8.72 -1.36
CA TRP A 168 11.12 8.23 -1.40
C TRP A 168 11.64 7.86 -0.01
N GLY A 169 12.80 7.20 0.01
CA GLY A 169 13.43 6.77 1.25
C GLY A 169 14.33 7.83 1.87
N ARG A 170 14.87 7.48 3.04
CA ARG A 170 15.91 8.24 3.74
C ARG A 170 17.16 8.34 2.88
N ALA A 171 18.04 9.28 3.22
CA ALA A 171 19.37 9.37 2.63
C ALA A 171 20.09 8.02 2.75
N ALA A 172 20.70 7.58 1.66
CA ALA A 172 21.42 6.33 1.54
C ALA A 172 22.92 6.59 1.40
N ASP A 173 23.73 5.59 1.75
CA ASP A 173 25.15 5.63 1.46
C ASP A 173 25.38 5.78 -0.06
N PRO A 174 26.20 6.76 -0.49
CA PRO A 174 26.55 6.91 -1.91
C PRO A 174 27.19 5.68 -2.55
N GLY A 175 27.81 4.81 -1.74
CA GLY A 175 28.36 3.53 -2.19
C GLY A 175 27.34 2.42 -2.41
N LEU A 176 26.07 2.63 -2.07
CA LEU A 176 25.00 1.66 -2.29
C LEU A 176 24.64 1.59 -3.79
N PRO A 177 24.80 0.44 -4.48
CA PRO A 177 24.66 0.36 -5.95
C PRO A 177 23.27 0.72 -6.50
N TRP A 178 22.24 0.65 -5.68
CA TRP A 178 20.87 0.98 -6.03
C TRP A 178 20.34 2.23 -5.34
N ALA A 179 21.21 3.02 -4.67
CA ALA A 179 20.82 4.34 -4.20
C ALA A 179 20.40 5.20 -5.40
N MET A 180 19.34 5.95 -5.23
CA MET A 180 18.72 6.71 -6.32
C MET A 180 18.53 8.18 -5.91
N ILE A 181 18.85 9.09 -6.81
CA ILE A 181 18.53 10.52 -6.65
C ILE A 181 17.12 10.74 -7.16
N PHE A 182 16.28 11.34 -6.29
CA PHE A 182 14.92 11.77 -6.64
C PHE A 182 14.90 13.29 -6.79
N PRO A 183 14.87 13.84 -8.01
CA PRO A 183 14.84 15.30 -8.20
C PRO A 183 13.67 15.98 -7.49
N GLN A 184 12.57 15.26 -7.34
CA GLN A 184 11.36 15.72 -6.65
C GLN A 184 11.59 15.98 -5.13
N SER A 185 12.66 15.42 -4.52
CA SER A 185 13.03 15.70 -3.13
C SER A 185 13.60 17.11 -2.93
N GLY A 186 14.12 17.71 -4.01
CA GLY A 186 14.70 19.04 -4.00
C GLY A 186 16.12 19.14 -3.44
N ASP A 187 16.67 18.06 -2.83
CA ASP A 187 17.98 18.07 -2.17
C ASP A 187 19.07 17.32 -2.94
N MET A 188 18.73 16.63 -4.04
CA MET A 188 19.63 15.88 -4.90
C MET A 188 20.51 14.87 -4.16
N GLN A 189 20.09 14.42 -2.97
CA GLN A 189 20.81 13.40 -2.21
C GLN A 189 20.47 11.98 -2.68
N PRO A 190 21.44 11.04 -2.65
CA PRO A 190 21.15 9.63 -2.86
C PRO A 190 20.24 9.11 -1.74
N ARG A 191 19.17 8.43 -2.13
CA ARG A 191 18.15 7.93 -1.22
C ARG A 191 17.83 6.48 -1.50
N HIS A 192 17.32 5.79 -0.50
CA HIS A 192 16.74 4.46 -0.70
C HIS A 192 15.48 4.55 -1.57
N PRO A 193 15.35 3.74 -2.64
CA PRO A 193 14.09 3.63 -3.39
C PRO A 193 13.07 2.81 -2.56
N SER A 194 12.60 3.38 -1.45
CA SER A 194 11.77 2.69 -0.46
C SER A 194 10.47 2.16 -1.05
N GLN A 195 9.93 2.81 -2.09
CA GLN A 195 8.75 2.33 -2.83
C GLN A 195 8.98 0.92 -3.36
N LEU A 196 10.18 0.63 -3.92
CA LEU A 196 10.54 -0.68 -4.46
C LEU A 196 10.74 -1.72 -3.34
N TYR A 197 11.21 -1.30 -2.16
CA TYR A 197 11.28 -2.19 -0.99
C TYR A 197 9.88 -2.62 -0.53
N HIS A 198 8.93 -1.68 -0.52
CA HIS A 198 7.52 -2.01 -0.26
C HIS A 198 6.94 -2.95 -1.33
N VAL A 199 7.24 -2.73 -2.62
CA VAL A 199 6.83 -3.65 -3.69
C VAL A 199 7.38 -5.07 -3.43
N GLY A 200 8.66 -5.18 -3.10
CA GLY A 200 9.31 -6.47 -2.85
C GLY A 200 8.74 -7.20 -1.63
N LEU A 201 8.62 -6.52 -0.51
CA LEU A 201 8.24 -7.13 0.77
C LEU A 201 6.72 -7.17 0.99
N GLU A 202 6.05 -6.00 1.02
CA GLU A 202 4.61 -5.91 1.27
C GLU A 202 3.77 -6.41 0.09
N GLY A 203 4.33 -6.34 -1.12
CA GLY A 203 3.73 -6.85 -2.34
C GLY A 203 4.09 -8.29 -2.62
N LEU A 204 5.24 -8.52 -3.27
CA LEU A 204 5.59 -9.81 -3.85
C LEU A 204 5.84 -10.91 -2.81
N ALA A 205 6.65 -10.64 -1.78
CA ALA A 205 6.96 -11.64 -0.76
C ALA A 205 5.71 -12.01 0.06
N LEU A 206 4.94 -11.01 0.50
CA LEU A 206 3.70 -11.26 1.22
C LEU A 206 2.67 -12.01 0.36
N PHE A 207 2.55 -11.65 -0.92
CA PHE A 207 1.71 -12.38 -1.86
C PHE A 207 2.13 -13.86 -1.93
N ALA A 208 3.41 -14.13 -2.13
CA ALA A 208 3.91 -15.49 -2.22
C ALA A 208 3.60 -16.29 -0.93
N ILE A 209 3.89 -15.73 0.23
CA ILE A 209 3.60 -16.35 1.53
C ILE A 209 2.13 -16.71 1.64
N LEU A 210 1.23 -15.76 1.42
CA LEU A 210 -0.21 -15.96 1.57
C LEU A 210 -0.77 -16.89 0.51
N TRP A 211 -0.29 -16.79 -0.73
CA TRP A 211 -0.72 -17.62 -1.83
C TRP A 211 -0.40 -19.10 -1.57
N PHE A 212 0.85 -19.39 -1.18
CA PHE A 212 1.26 -20.76 -0.86
C PHE A 212 0.63 -21.28 0.44
N TYR A 213 0.57 -20.45 1.48
CA TYR A 213 -0.05 -20.82 2.75
C TYR A 213 -1.53 -21.14 2.58
N SER A 214 -2.26 -20.34 1.81
CA SER A 214 -3.69 -20.53 1.56
C SER A 214 -4.02 -21.58 0.51
N ARG A 215 -3.05 -22.27 -0.11
CA ARG A 215 -3.31 -23.41 -1.02
C ARG A 215 -3.98 -24.59 -0.34
N ARG A 216 -3.77 -24.79 0.95
CA ARG A 216 -4.44 -25.83 1.75
C ARG A 216 -5.55 -25.18 2.58
N ALA A 217 -6.58 -25.96 2.93
CA ALA A 217 -7.59 -25.50 3.87
C ALA A 217 -6.93 -25.11 5.20
N ARG A 218 -7.26 -23.94 5.71
CA ARG A 218 -6.75 -23.42 6.97
C ARG A 218 -7.90 -23.15 7.92
N PRO A 219 -7.65 -23.19 9.23
CA PRO A 219 -8.64 -22.73 10.19
C PRO A 219 -9.07 -21.29 9.90
N ARG A 220 -10.32 -20.97 10.17
CA ARG A 220 -10.89 -19.62 9.99
C ARG A 220 -10.06 -18.58 10.72
N ALA A 221 -9.87 -17.41 10.11
CA ALA A 221 -9.02 -16.30 10.53
C ALA A 221 -7.49 -16.57 10.46
N ALA A 222 -7.04 -17.76 10.11
CA ALA A 222 -5.61 -18.05 10.06
C ALA A 222 -4.90 -17.33 8.89
N VAL A 223 -5.53 -17.26 7.72
CA VAL A 223 -4.93 -16.57 6.55
C VAL A 223 -4.89 -15.05 6.77
N SER A 224 -5.96 -14.49 7.33
CA SER A 224 -6.01 -13.08 7.74
C SER A 224 -4.99 -12.76 8.83
N GLY A 225 -4.80 -13.67 9.80
CA GLY A 225 -3.77 -13.53 10.82
C GLY A 225 -2.36 -13.52 10.24
N VAL A 226 -2.05 -14.42 9.30
CA VAL A 226 -0.75 -14.44 8.58
C VAL A 226 -0.56 -13.16 7.76
N PHE A 227 -1.63 -12.64 7.14
CA PHE A 227 -1.57 -11.34 6.46
C PHE A 227 -1.15 -10.22 7.41
N LEU A 228 -1.79 -10.11 8.58
CA LEU A 228 -1.48 -9.07 9.56
C LEU A 228 -0.05 -9.18 10.09
N ILE A 229 0.42 -10.40 10.37
CA ILE A 229 1.82 -10.63 10.80
C ILE A 229 2.78 -10.22 9.69
N GLY A 230 2.58 -10.73 8.47
CA GLY A 230 3.49 -10.51 7.36
C GLY A 230 3.51 -9.04 6.92
N TYR A 231 2.34 -8.42 6.76
CA TYR A 231 2.27 -7.00 6.41
C TYR A 231 2.87 -6.12 7.50
N GLY A 232 2.50 -6.36 8.77
CA GLY A 232 3.06 -5.60 9.90
C GLY A 232 4.58 -5.74 10.00
N ALA A 233 5.13 -6.95 9.87
CA ALA A 233 6.56 -7.19 9.91
C ALA A 233 7.29 -6.53 8.74
N PHE A 234 6.79 -6.69 7.51
CA PHE A 234 7.40 -6.08 6.33
C PHE A 234 7.30 -4.55 6.36
N ARG A 235 6.16 -4.01 6.80
CA ARG A 235 5.99 -2.58 6.99
C ARG A 235 6.95 -2.05 8.05
N PHE A 236 7.11 -2.73 9.16
CA PHE A 236 8.06 -2.36 10.21
C PHE A 236 9.50 -2.30 9.68
N ILE A 237 9.90 -3.28 8.85
CA ILE A 237 11.23 -3.32 8.23
C ILE A 237 11.41 -2.19 7.22
N THR A 238 10.44 -1.98 6.32
CA THR A 238 10.56 -0.96 5.26
C THR A 238 10.59 0.46 5.81
N GLU A 239 9.99 0.71 6.97
CA GLU A 239 10.00 2.02 7.63
C GLU A 239 11.41 2.47 8.08
N PHE A 240 12.36 1.57 8.27
CA PHE A 240 13.76 1.96 8.53
C PHE A 240 14.39 2.69 7.34
N PHE A 241 13.91 2.44 6.15
CA PHE A 241 14.42 3.00 4.89
C PHE A 241 13.55 4.11 4.31
N ARG A 242 12.33 4.30 4.83
CA ARG A 242 11.41 5.32 4.36
C ARG A 242 11.68 6.66 5.04
N GLU A 243 11.63 7.76 4.27
CA GLU A 243 11.62 9.11 4.83
C GLU A 243 10.30 9.34 5.58
N PRO A 244 10.32 9.77 6.85
CA PRO A 244 9.09 10.08 7.57
C PRO A 244 8.33 11.25 6.93
N ASP A 245 6.99 11.19 6.92
CA ASP A 245 6.17 12.29 6.42
C ASP A 245 6.25 13.50 7.37
N ALA A 246 6.60 14.68 6.87
CA ALA A 246 6.75 15.89 7.70
C ALA A 246 5.43 16.30 8.36
N GLY A 247 5.49 16.76 9.61
CA GLY A 247 4.35 17.39 10.30
C GLY A 247 3.31 16.44 10.89
N ILE A 248 3.48 15.12 10.81
CA ILE A 248 2.55 14.17 11.44
C ILE A 248 2.98 13.86 12.88
N PHE A 249 2.03 13.89 13.80
CA PHE A 249 2.26 13.58 15.23
C PHE A 249 2.90 12.20 15.40
N GLY A 250 3.95 12.11 16.23
CA GLY A 250 4.68 10.86 16.50
C GLY A 250 5.75 10.49 15.47
N GLN A 251 6.10 11.40 14.55
CA GLN A 251 7.23 11.20 13.66
C GLN A 251 8.55 11.41 14.37
N SER A 252 9.27 10.34 14.52
CA SER A 252 10.63 10.33 15.00
C SER A 252 11.48 9.52 14.04
N TYR A 253 12.71 9.96 13.78
CA TYR A 253 13.70 9.12 13.10
C TYR A 253 14.03 7.85 13.89
N THR A 254 13.69 7.79 15.18
CA THR A 254 13.90 6.64 16.04
C THR A 254 12.82 5.58 15.83
N ILE A 255 11.54 5.95 15.90
CA ILE A 255 10.39 5.04 15.68
C ILE A 255 9.33 5.82 14.89
N SER A 256 9.01 5.35 13.69
CA SER A 256 8.00 5.99 12.84
C SER A 256 6.57 5.62 13.25
N MET A 257 5.59 6.43 12.82
CA MET A 257 4.16 6.09 12.98
C MET A 257 3.83 4.74 12.32
N GLY A 258 4.44 4.45 11.14
CA GLY A 258 4.26 3.16 10.47
C GLY A 258 4.74 1.98 11.33
N GLN A 259 5.85 2.13 12.06
CA GLN A 259 6.34 1.11 12.99
C GLN A 259 5.41 0.96 14.21
N TRP A 260 4.94 2.07 14.79
CA TRP A 260 3.98 2.03 15.90
C TRP A 260 2.69 1.30 15.53
N LEU A 261 2.14 1.57 14.35
CA LEU A 261 0.91 0.91 13.86
C LEU A 261 1.14 -0.55 13.47
N SER A 262 2.37 -0.92 13.09
CA SER A 262 2.72 -2.30 12.73
C SER A 262 2.73 -3.25 13.92
N LEU A 263 3.15 -2.79 15.11
CA LEU A 263 3.23 -3.63 16.31
C LEU A 263 1.88 -4.25 16.71
N PRO A 264 0.78 -3.46 16.89
CA PRO A 264 -0.52 -4.06 17.22
C PRO A 264 -1.03 -4.98 16.10
N MET A 265 -0.74 -4.70 14.81
CA MET A 265 -1.11 -5.59 13.72
C MET A 265 -0.44 -6.96 13.85
N ILE A 266 0.86 -7.00 14.16
CA ILE A 266 1.60 -8.24 14.39
C ILE A 266 1.01 -9.01 15.58
N LEU A 267 0.78 -8.33 16.70
CA LEU A 267 0.23 -8.95 17.91
C LEU A 267 -1.18 -9.53 17.69
N ILE A 268 -2.06 -8.76 17.04
CA ILE A 268 -3.41 -9.22 16.68
C ILE A 268 -3.31 -10.41 15.72
N GLY A 269 -2.44 -10.34 14.70
CA GLY A 269 -2.22 -11.42 13.75
C GLY A 269 -1.76 -12.71 14.43
N VAL A 270 -0.80 -12.63 15.36
CA VAL A 270 -0.34 -13.78 16.16
C VAL A 270 -1.48 -14.34 17.00
N ALA A 271 -2.23 -13.49 17.69
CA ALA A 271 -3.38 -13.93 18.48
C ALA A 271 -4.42 -14.65 17.60
N MET A 272 -4.74 -14.09 16.43
CA MET A 272 -5.66 -14.71 15.46
C MET A 272 -5.19 -16.09 15.03
N VAL A 273 -3.92 -16.26 14.64
CA VAL A 273 -3.37 -17.55 14.23
C VAL A 273 -3.42 -18.55 15.38
N VAL A 274 -2.96 -18.16 16.59
CA VAL A 274 -2.98 -19.05 17.77
C VAL A 274 -4.40 -19.48 18.10
N LEU A 275 -5.37 -18.56 18.12
CA LEU A 275 -6.76 -18.87 18.44
C LEU A 275 -7.41 -19.74 17.35
N ALA A 276 -7.13 -19.47 16.07
CA ALA A 276 -7.60 -20.27 14.95
C ALA A 276 -7.16 -21.73 15.06
N TYR A 277 -5.88 -21.97 15.33
CA TYR A 277 -5.36 -23.34 15.48
C TYR A 277 -5.76 -24.00 16.80
N ARG A 278 -6.06 -23.24 17.84
CA ARG A 278 -6.65 -23.76 19.08
C ARG A 278 -8.17 -23.99 18.98
N LYS A 279 -8.77 -23.86 17.79
CA LYS A 279 -10.22 -24.02 17.54
C LYS A 279 -11.11 -23.11 18.41
N LYS A 280 -10.60 -21.91 18.77
CA LYS A 280 -11.34 -20.95 19.59
C LYS A 280 -11.99 -19.81 18.79
N LEU A 281 -11.79 -19.78 17.46
CA LEU A 281 -12.39 -18.80 16.53
C LEU A 281 -13.34 -19.49 15.52
N LEU A 282 -14.04 -20.51 15.96
CA LEU A 282 -15.07 -21.19 15.17
C LEU A 282 -16.40 -20.43 15.19
#